data_51519dfb2ebf56911b8d053794694232
#
_entry.id   51519dfb2ebf56911b8d053794694232
#
_cell.length_a   1.000
_cell.length_b   1.000
_cell.length_c   1.000
_cell.angle_alpha   90.00
_cell.angle_beta   90.00
_cell.angle_gamma   90.00
#
_symmetry.space_group_name_H-M   'P 1'
#
loop_
_entity.id
_entity.type
_entity.pdbx_description
1 polymer ?
#
loop_
_entity_poly.entity_id
_entity_poly.type
_entity_poly.pdbx_seq_one_letter_code
_entity_poly.pdbx_strand_id
1 'polypeptide(L)'
;MPWPNAEVVARQQAVFSVSLPSVAWFQEQLAEQGYAVPRSGMFDEETRNVIRAFQMKYRQALYDGQPDAETAALLLEVNRLSKS
;
A
#
# COMPACT_ATOMS: atom_id res chain seq x y z
N MET A 1 13.83 11.83 -1.43
CA MET A 1 12.76 11.01 -0.83
C MET A 1 13.32 9.66 -0.43
N PRO A 2 13.13 9.23 0.83
CA PRO A 2 13.65 7.93 1.24
C PRO A 2 12.91 6.79 0.54
N TRP A 3 13.67 5.77 0.15
CA TRP A 3 13.10 4.58 -0.49
C TRP A 3 12.85 3.50 0.58
N PRO A 4 11.79 2.71 0.46
CA PRO A 4 11.51 1.67 1.46
C PRO A 4 12.66 0.69 1.62
N ASN A 5 12.97 0.32 2.87
CA ASN A 5 13.98 -0.68 3.17
C ASN A 5 13.42 -2.08 2.87
N ALA A 6 14.11 -2.82 1.98
CA ALA A 6 13.64 -4.12 1.53
C ALA A 6 13.50 -5.15 2.66
N GLU A 7 14.38 -5.12 3.66
CA GLU A 7 14.30 -6.04 4.79
C GLU A 7 13.09 -5.75 5.67
N VAL A 8 12.81 -4.47 5.91
CA VAL A 8 11.64 -4.07 6.69
C VAL A 8 10.37 -4.44 5.95
N VAL A 9 10.33 -4.16 4.65
CA VAL A 9 9.19 -4.51 3.80
C VAL A 9 8.94 -6.02 3.84
N ALA A 10 9.99 -6.84 3.71
CA ALA A 10 9.87 -8.29 3.73
C ALA A 10 9.30 -8.79 5.05
N ARG A 11 9.73 -8.21 6.18
CA ARG A 11 9.19 -8.59 7.50
C ARG A 11 7.73 -8.22 7.65
N GLN A 12 7.35 -7.02 7.21
CA GLN A 12 5.96 -6.58 7.26
C GLN A 12 5.10 -7.40 6.32
N GLN A 13 5.61 -7.73 5.14
CA GLN A 13 4.91 -8.60 4.21
C GLN A 13 4.58 -9.96 4.82
N ALA A 14 5.52 -10.53 5.58
CA ALA A 14 5.29 -11.80 6.26
C ALA A 14 4.13 -11.70 7.25
N VAL A 15 4.04 -10.59 8.00
CA VAL A 15 2.93 -10.34 8.93
C VAL A 15 1.61 -10.22 8.18
N PHE A 16 1.58 -9.42 7.11
CA PHE A 16 0.36 -9.20 6.34
C PHE A 16 -0.07 -10.44 5.55
N SER A 17 0.85 -11.36 5.25
CA SER A 17 0.51 -12.63 4.61
C SER A 17 -0.36 -13.50 5.51
N VAL A 18 -0.19 -13.38 6.83
CA VAL A 18 -0.99 -14.10 7.81
C VAL A 18 -2.33 -13.41 8.04
N SER A 19 -2.32 -12.08 8.07
CA SER A 19 -3.53 -11.29 8.34
C SER A 19 -3.53 -10.04 7.46
N LEU A 20 -4.15 -10.13 6.29
CA LEU A 20 -4.22 -9.02 5.34
C LEU A 20 -5.15 -7.93 5.88
N PRO A 21 -4.73 -6.65 5.85
CA PRO A 21 -5.59 -5.54 6.28
C PRO A 21 -6.82 -5.38 5.41
N SER A 22 -7.84 -4.70 5.95
CA SER A 22 -9.06 -4.41 5.21
C SER A 22 -8.83 -3.40 4.09
N VAL A 23 -9.77 -3.32 3.15
CA VAL A 23 -9.74 -2.30 2.10
C VAL A 23 -9.74 -0.90 2.70
N ALA A 24 -10.50 -0.68 3.76
CA ALA A 24 -10.53 0.61 4.45
C ALA A 24 -9.14 1.02 4.94
N TRP A 25 -8.35 0.08 5.43
CA TRP A 25 -6.98 0.34 5.85
C TRP A 25 -6.13 0.82 4.67
N PHE A 26 -6.23 0.12 3.51
CA PHE A 26 -5.50 0.52 2.30
C PHE A 26 -5.89 1.93 1.86
N GLN A 27 -7.17 2.24 1.86
CA GLN A 27 -7.66 3.57 1.48
C GLN A 27 -7.09 4.63 2.40
N GLU A 28 -7.09 4.38 3.70
CA GLU A 28 -6.55 5.31 4.69
C GLU A 28 -5.06 5.55 4.49
N GLN A 29 -4.29 4.47 4.28
CA GLN A 29 -2.85 4.58 4.07
C GLN A 29 -2.52 5.33 2.77
N LEU A 30 -3.28 5.08 1.72
CA LEU A 30 -3.10 5.78 0.45
C LEU A 30 -3.41 7.27 0.59
N ALA A 31 -4.44 7.61 1.35
CA ALA A 31 -4.78 9.00 1.63
C ALA A 31 -3.64 9.70 2.40
N GLU A 32 -2.98 9.00 3.31
CA GLU A 32 -1.82 9.50 4.02
C GLU A 32 -0.66 9.86 3.07
N GLN A 33 -0.56 9.15 1.95
CA GLN A 33 0.43 9.43 0.93
C GLN A 33 0.03 10.57 -0.01
N GLY A 34 -1.17 11.10 0.15
CA GLY A 34 -1.66 12.19 -0.66
C GLY A 34 -2.47 11.77 -1.88
N TYR A 35 -2.81 10.49 -2.01
CA TYR A 35 -3.65 10.03 -3.11
C TYR A 35 -5.12 10.41 -2.86
N ALA A 36 -5.80 10.81 -3.93
CA ALA A 36 -7.23 11.03 -3.88
C ALA A 36 -7.94 9.69 -4.02
N VAL A 37 -8.30 9.09 -2.90
CA VAL A 37 -8.90 7.76 -2.85
C VAL A 37 -10.19 7.83 -2.04
N PRO A 38 -11.28 7.13 -2.47
CA PRO A 38 -12.50 7.09 -1.68
C PRO A 38 -12.28 6.35 -0.36
N ARG A 39 -13.04 6.71 0.67
CA ARG A 39 -12.96 6.08 1.99
C ARG A 39 -14.21 5.26 2.27
N SER A 40 -14.65 4.51 1.27
CA SER A 40 -15.88 3.73 1.33
C SER A 40 -15.74 2.40 2.07
N GLY A 41 -14.50 1.92 2.23
CA GLY A 41 -14.23 0.58 2.75
C GLY A 41 -14.48 -0.51 1.71
N MET A 42 -14.82 -0.14 0.48
CA MET A 42 -15.10 -1.07 -0.61
C MET A 42 -14.00 -1.03 -1.66
N PHE A 43 -13.67 -2.19 -2.21
CA PHE A 43 -12.68 -2.29 -3.27
C PHE A 43 -13.33 -1.96 -4.61
N ASP A 44 -13.51 -0.67 -4.84
CA ASP A 44 -14.09 -0.16 -6.07
C ASP A 44 -13.01 0.14 -7.12
N GLU A 45 -13.45 0.55 -8.31
CA GLU A 45 -12.53 0.82 -9.42
C GLU A 45 -11.56 1.95 -9.11
N GLU A 46 -12.02 2.99 -8.42
CA GLU A 46 -11.16 4.12 -8.04
C GLU A 46 -10.06 3.68 -7.09
N THR A 47 -10.41 2.86 -6.09
CA THR A 47 -9.43 2.32 -5.14
C THR A 47 -8.42 1.45 -5.87
N ARG A 48 -8.87 0.60 -6.78
CA ARG A 48 -7.99 -0.26 -7.57
C ARG A 48 -7.00 0.58 -8.38
N ASN A 49 -7.48 1.63 -9.03
CA ASN A 49 -6.63 2.51 -9.84
C ASN A 49 -5.59 3.23 -8.99
N VAL A 50 -5.94 3.64 -7.79
CA VAL A 50 -5.01 4.30 -6.88
C VAL A 50 -3.95 3.30 -6.38
N ILE A 51 -4.37 2.09 -6.00
CA ILE A 51 -3.43 1.04 -5.59
C ILE A 51 -2.46 0.72 -6.73
N ARG A 52 -2.98 0.61 -7.94
CA ARG A 52 -2.16 0.34 -9.12
C ARG A 52 -1.12 1.44 -9.34
N ALA A 53 -1.52 2.70 -9.19
CA ALA A 53 -0.61 3.83 -9.33
C ALA A 53 0.51 3.78 -8.30
N PHE A 54 0.17 3.44 -7.04
CA PHE A 54 1.16 3.25 -5.99
C PHE A 54 2.11 2.10 -6.33
N GLN A 55 1.58 0.98 -6.79
CA GLN A 55 2.39 -0.19 -7.15
C GLN A 55 3.35 0.13 -8.30
N MET A 56 2.90 0.87 -9.30
CA MET A 56 3.75 1.29 -10.42
C MET A 56 4.96 2.09 -9.95
N LYS A 57 4.80 2.84 -8.87
CA LYS A 57 5.89 3.65 -8.32
C LYS A 57 6.89 2.81 -7.51
N TYR A 58 6.40 1.86 -6.72
CA TYR A 58 7.23 1.14 -5.75
C TYR A 58 7.44 -0.34 -6.06
N ARG A 59 6.63 -0.91 -6.94
CA ARG A 59 6.70 -2.34 -7.31
C ARG A 59 6.43 -2.49 -8.79
N GLN A 60 7.44 -2.19 -9.60
CA GLN A 60 7.30 -2.18 -11.04
C GLN A 60 7.16 -3.56 -11.68
N ALA A 61 7.51 -4.64 -10.94
CA ALA A 61 7.40 -6.00 -11.44
C ALA A 61 5.95 -6.47 -11.57
N LEU A 62 5.05 -5.95 -10.74
CA LEU A 62 3.65 -6.34 -10.75
C LEU A 62 2.78 -5.21 -10.21
N TYR A 63 1.92 -4.66 -11.05
CA TYR A 63 1.02 -3.56 -10.66
C TYR A 63 -0.41 -3.87 -11.14
N ASP A 64 -1.03 -4.83 -10.48
CA ASP A 64 -2.37 -5.31 -10.84
C ASP A 64 -3.52 -4.58 -10.13
N GLY A 65 -3.19 -3.68 -9.20
CA GLY A 65 -4.17 -2.94 -8.42
C GLY A 65 -4.79 -3.74 -7.29
N GLN A 66 -4.28 -4.93 -7.01
CA GLN A 66 -4.80 -5.77 -5.93
C GLN A 66 -4.17 -5.38 -4.58
N PRO A 67 -4.98 -5.31 -3.51
CA PRO A 67 -4.47 -5.00 -2.17
C PRO A 67 -3.84 -6.24 -1.54
N ASP A 68 -2.60 -6.54 -1.92
CA ASP A 68 -1.89 -7.71 -1.40
C ASP A 68 -0.94 -7.36 -0.25
N ALA A 69 -0.32 -8.40 0.33
CA ALA A 69 0.54 -8.26 1.49
C ALA A 69 1.77 -7.39 1.20
N GLU A 70 2.35 -7.51 0.02
CA GLU A 70 3.50 -6.68 -0.35
C GLU A 70 3.12 -5.21 -0.46
N THR A 71 1.97 -4.93 -1.06
CA THR A 71 1.46 -3.55 -1.17
C THR A 71 1.22 -2.96 0.23
N ALA A 72 0.63 -3.75 1.14
CA ALA A 72 0.41 -3.30 2.52
C ALA A 72 1.73 -2.98 3.22
N ALA A 73 2.73 -3.84 3.05
CA ALA A 73 4.04 -3.64 3.65
C ALA A 73 4.73 -2.39 3.10
N LEU A 74 4.64 -2.18 1.78
CA LEU A 74 5.19 -0.98 1.15
C LEU A 74 4.51 0.29 1.64
N LEU A 75 3.19 0.28 1.74
CA LEU A 75 2.43 1.42 2.24
C LEU A 75 2.82 1.78 3.67
N LEU A 76 2.91 0.77 4.53
CA LEU A 76 3.27 0.99 5.93
C LEU A 76 4.67 1.58 6.04
N GLU A 77 5.64 1.05 5.31
CA GLU A 77 7.02 1.51 5.36
C GLU A 77 7.17 2.92 4.78
N VAL A 78 6.54 3.20 3.64
CA VAL A 78 6.58 4.52 3.02
C VAL A 78 5.97 5.57 3.94
N ASN A 79 4.84 5.25 4.57
CA ASN A 79 4.19 6.16 5.51
C ASN A 79 5.05 6.39 6.75
N ARG A 80 5.71 5.35 7.26
CA ARG A 80 6.61 5.46 8.40
C ARG A 80 7.77 6.42 8.09
N LEU A 81 8.37 6.27 6.91
CA LEU A 81 9.49 7.11 6.50
C LEU A 81 9.06 8.57 6.27
N SER A 82 7.85 8.77 5.76
CA SER A 82 7.32 10.13 5.51
C SER A 82 7.06 10.91 6.79
N LYS A 83 6.85 10.21 7.90
CA LYS A 83 6.54 10.83 9.20
C LYS A 83 7.76 11.02 10.09
N SER A 84 8.88 10.49 9.70
CA SER A 84 10.11 10.59 10.51
C SER A 84 10.98 11.79 10.19
#